data_8cc5cf74cf2f501909388a62b4974196
#
_entry.id   8cc5cf74cf2f501909388a62b4974196
#
_cell.length_a   1.000
_cell.length_b   1.000
_cell.length_c   1.000
_cell.angle_alpha   90.00
_cell.angle_beta   90.00
_cell.angle_gamma   90.00
#
_symmetry.space_group_name_H-M   'P 1'
#
loop_
_entity.id
_entity.type
_entity.pdbx_description
1 polymer ?
#
loop_
_entity_poly.entity_id
_entity_poly.type
_entity_poly.pdbx_seq_one_letter_code
_entity_poly.pdbx_strand_id
1 'polypeptide(L)'
;RIVSITLHGYASPDGNYENNKRLAEARTKAVYDHLIGIYPVEKHLFEFSSTAEDWQGVRNYVESHDIPQKNIVLDIINSDMTPDEKEQAIAKKAGNAHRFLIKEVYPQLRRTEYSVNYEIKETPHK
;
A
#
# COMPACT_ATOMS: atom_id res chain seq x y z
N ARG A 1 -8.50 -2.84 -26.69
CA ARG A 1 -7.20 -3.51 -26.61
C ARG A 1 -6.50 -3.12 -25.31
N ILE A 2 -6.07 -4.13 -24.56
CA ILE A 2 -5.31 -3.90 -23.33
C ILE A 2 -3.87 -3.55 -23.68
N VAL A 3 -3.39 -2.42 -23.17
CA VAL A 3 -2.03 -1.92 -23.40
C VAL A 3 -1.09 -2.35 -22.28
N SER A 4 -1.56 -2.28 -21.04
CA SER A 4 -0.77 -2.71 -19.89
C SER A 4 -1.68 -2.96 -18.69
N ILE A 5 -1.14 -3.68 -17.72
CA ILE A 5 -1.78 -3.86 -16.41
C ILE A 5 -0.75 -3.47 -15.35
N THR A 6 -1.09 -2.50 -14.54
CA THR A 6 -0.22 -2.00 -13.48
C THR A 6 -0.67 -2.59 -12.14
N LEU A 7 0.28 -3.14 -11.40
CA LEU A 7 0.05 -3.76 -10.08
C LEU A 7 0.89 -3.04 -9.03
N HIS A 8 0.27 -2.73 -7.90
CA HIS A 8 0.99 -2.13 -6.78
C HIS A 8 0.53 -2.78 -5.47
N GLY A 9 1.43 -3.50 -4.82
CA GLY A 9 1.15 -4.15 -3.54
C GLY A 9 1.60 -3.31 -2.36
N TYR A 10 0.85 -3.38 -1.28
CA TYR A 10 1.10 -2.61 -0.06
C TYR A 10 1.18 -3.53 1.14
N ALA A 11 2.08 -3.20 2.07
CA ALA A 11 2.07 -3.78 3.41
C ALA A 11 1.89 -2.66 4.43
N SER A 12 1.58 -3.04 5.65
CA SER A 12 1.38 -2.10 6.75
C SER A 12 2.66 -1.95 7.58
N PRO A 13 2.80 -0.87 8.37
CA PRO A 13 4.04 -0.59 9.11
C PRO A 13 4.40 -1.54 10.24
N ASP A 14 3.50 -2.41 10.68
CA ASP A 14 3.80 -3.32 11.78
C ASP A 14 4.85 -4.37 11.39
N GLY A 15 5.82 -4.60 12.28
CA GLY A 15 6.96 -5.44 12.00
C GLY A 15 8.13 -4.65 11.42
N ASN A 16 9.17 -5.34 10.94
CA ASN A 16 10.32 -4.63 10.38
C ASN A 16 10.13 -4.38 8.87
N TYR A 17 10.86 -3.39 8.40
CA TYR A 17 10.75 -2.90 7.03
C TYR A 17 11.05 -3.98 5.99
N GLU A 18 12.11 -4.75 6.18
CA GLU A 18 12.50 -5.78 5.21
C GLU A 18 11.44 -6.87 5.08
N ASN A 19 10.82 -7.26 6.19
CA ASN A 19 9.74 -8.22 6.17
C ASN A 19 8.50 -7.65 5.47
N ASN A 20 8.18 -6.39 5.73
CA ASN A 20 7.04 -5.72 5.10
C ASN A 20 7.24 -5.55 3.59
N LYS A 21 8.47 -5.26 3.18
CA LYS A 21 8.83 -5.19 1.76
C LYS A 21 8.55 -6.53 1.08
N ARG A 22 8.98 -7.62 1.69
CA ARG A 22 8.76 -8.96 1.16
C ARG A 22 7.27 -9.31 1.08
N LEU A 23 6.49 -8.91 2.10
CA LEU A 23 5.05 -9.11 2.09
C LEU A 23 4.35 -8.33 0.99
N ALA A 24 4.74 -7.08 0.78
CA ALA A 24 4.17 -6.26 -0.29
C ALA A 24 4.46 -6.84 -1.67
N GLU A 25 5.69 -7.31 -1.88
CA GLU A 25 6.08 -7.96 -3.13
C GLU A 25 5.32 -9.27 -3.35
N ALA A 26 5.14 -10.06 -2.28
CA ALA A 26 4.41 -11.32 -2.35
C ALA A 26 2.92 -11.10 -2.69
N ARG A 27 2.31 -10.04 -2.15
CA ARG A 27 0.93 -9.68 -2.50
C ARG A 27 0.81 -9.30 -3.96
N THR A 28 1.76 -8.52 -4.46
CA THR A 28 1.78 -8.13 -5.86
C THR A 28 1.86 -9.35 -6.76
N LYS A 29 2.75 -10.29 -6.42
CA LYS A 29 2.92 -11.51 -7.19
C LYS A 29 1.66 -12.40 -7.15
N ALA A 30 1.01 -12.50 -6.00
CA ALA A 30 -0.20 -13.32 -5.88
C ALA A 30 -1.33 -12.80 -6.79
N VAL A 31 -1.48 -11.48 -6.87
CA VAL A 31 -2.47 -10.88 -7.77
C VAL A 31 -2.06 -11.06 -9.22
N TYR A 32 -0.78 -10.93 -9.54
CA TYR A 32 -0.27 -11.20 -10.88
C TYR A 32 -0.60 -12.64 -11.32
N ASP A 33 -0.30 -13.63 -10.47
CA ASP A 33 -0.57 -15.03 -10.79
C ASP A 33 -2.05 -15.28 -11.06
N HIS A 34 -2.92 -14.55 -10.37
CA HIS A 34 -4.37 -14.63 -10.59
C HIS A 34 -4.77 -13.97 -11.91
N LEU A 35 -4.25 -12.78 -12.20
CA LEU A 35 -4.66 -12.00 -13.36
C LEU A 35 -4.17 -12.57 -14.68
N ILE A 36 -3.01 -13.21 -14.72
CA ILE A 36 -2.52 -13.82 -15.97
C ILE A 36 -3.41 -14.96 -16.43
N GLY A 37 -4.21 -15.55 -15.53
CA GLY A 37 -5.17 -16.57 -15.89
C GLY A 37 -6.51 -16.02 -16.39
N ILE A 38 -6.75 -14.72 -16.17
CA ILE A 38 -8.03 -14.07 -16.50
C ILE A 38 -7.91 -13.24 -17.76
N TYR A 39 -6.86 -12.42 -17.87
CA TYR A 39 -6.68 -11.51 -18.99
C TYR A 39 -5.77 -12.11 -20.06
N PRO A 40 -6.18 -12.05 -21.33
CA PRO A 40 -5.36 -12.53 -22.45
C PRO A 40 -4.28 -11.51 -22.82
N VAL A 41 -3.38 -11.24 -21.88
CA VAL A 41 -2.35 -10.19 -22.01
C VAL A 41 -0.99 -10.85 -21.87
N GLU A 42 -0.06 -10.44 -22.71
CA GLU A 42 1.31 -10.95 -22.64
C GLU A 42 1.96 -10.48 -21.34
N LYS A 43 2.79 -11.35 -20.76
CA LYS A 43 3.41 -11.12 -19.46
C LYS A 43 4.21 -9.83 -19.39
N HIS A 44 4.87 -9.44 -20.49
CA HIS A 44 5.69 -8.23 -20.50
C HIS A 44 4.89 -6.93 -20.40
N LEU A 45 3.56 -7.00 -20.56
CA LEU A 45 2.69 -5.83 -20.42
C LEU A 45 2.28 -5.56 -18.98
N PHE A 46 2.61 -6.46 -18.05
CA PHE A 46 2.40 -6.22 -16.62
C PHE A 46 3.51 -5.36 -16.06
N GLU A 47 3.12 -4.35 -15.30
CA GLU A 47 4.05 -3.47 -14.60
C GLU A 47 3.85 -3.65 -13.10
N PHE A 48 4.94 -3.80 -12.35
CA PHE A 48 4.92 -4.10 -10.93
C PHE A 48 5.57 -3.01 -10.12
N SER A 49 4.97 -2.71 -8.98
CA SER A 49 5.58 -1.87 -7.96
C SER A 49 5.03 -2.29 -6.60
N SER A 50 5.68 -1.88 -5.54
CA SER A 50 5.22 -2.17 -4.19
C SER A 50 5.65 -1.07 -3.23
N THR A 51 4.87 -0.94 -2.15
CA THR A 51 5.19 -0.06 -1.03
C THR A 51 5.36 -0.93 0.20
N ALA A 52 6.58 -1.00 0.72
CA ALA A 52 6.90 -1.85 1.86
C ALA A 52 6.09 -1.50 3.10
N GLU A 53 5.88 -0.21 3.34
CA GLU A 53 5.05 0.29 4.44
C GLU A 53 4.27 1.49 3.98
N ASP A 54 2.95 1.42 4.08
CA ASP A 54 2.06 2.45 3.56
C ASP A 54 1.87 3.60 4.57
N TRP A 55 2.95 4.34 4.85
CA TRP A 55 2.90 5.48 5.77
C TRP A 55 2.01 6.60 5.25
N GLN A 56 1.90 6.75 3.94
CA GLN A 56 0.98 7.73 3.37
C GLN A 56 -0.47 7.37 3.70
N GLY A 57 -0.82 6.09 3.64
CA GLY A 57 -2.15 5.62 4.02
C GLY A 57 -2.42 5.83 5.50
N VAL A 58 -1.42 5.59 6.37
CA VAL A 58 -1.54 5.88 7.81
C VAL A 58 -1.79 7.37 8.03
N ARG A 59 -1.00 8.23 7.39
CA ARG A 59 -1.14 9.67 7.53
C ARG A 59 -2.51 10.15 7.08
N ASN A 60 -2.97 9.68 5.92
CA ASN A 60 -4.28 10.06 5.39
C ASN A 60 -5.41 9.69 6.36
N TYR A 61 -5.34 8.49 6.93
CA TYR A 61 -6.33 8.06 7.91
C TYR A 61 -6.31 8.92 9.15
N VAL A 62 -5.11 9.14 9.72
CA VAL A 62 -4.95 9.91 10.96
C VAL A 62 -5.41 11.36 10.78
N GLU A 63 -5.10 11.97 9.63
CA GLU A 63 -5.53 13.35 9.35
C GLU A 63 -7.05 13.48 9.27
N SER A 64 -7.73 12.48 8.77
CA SER A 64 -9.17 12.52 8.52
C SER A 64 -10.03 11.94 9.62
N HIS A 65 -9.44 11.36 10.66
CA HIS A 65 -10.16 10.72 11.76
C HIS A 65 -9.68 11.24 13.10
N ASP A 66 -10.54 11.13 14.12
CA ASP A 66 -10.21 11.51 15.48
C ASP A 66 -9.69 10.27 16.20
N ILE A 67 -8.39 10.22 16.44
CA ILE A 67 -7.74 9.09 17.12
C ILE A 67 -7.03 9.56 18.38
N PRO A 68 -6.76 8.66 19.35
CA PRO A 68 -5.97 9.02 20.52
C PRO A 68 -4.57 9.50 20.11
N GLN A 69 -4.05 10.50 20.79
CA GLN A 69 -2.67 10.99 20.62
C GLN A 69 -2.34 11.36 19.18
N LYS A 70 -3.32 11.86 18.46
CA LYS A 70 -3.23 12.21 17.03
C LYS A 70 -2.02 13.08 16.69
N ASN A 71 -1.80 14.15 17.46
CA ASN A 71 -0.70 15.08 17.17
C ASN A 71 0.67 14.42 17.32
N ILE A 72 0.84 13.57 18.32
CA ILE A 72 2.09 12.82 18.52
C ILE A 72 2.35 11.91 17.33
N VAL A 73 1.32 11.21 16.89
CA VAL A 73 1.44 10.28 15.74
C VAL A 73 1.81 11.04 14.47
N LEU A 74 1.13 12.17 14.20
CA LEU A 74 1.41 12.96 13.00
C LEU A 74 2.82 13.52 13.00
N ASP A 75 3.30 14.01 14.17
CA ASP A 75 4.66 14.52 14.28
C ASP A 75 5.70 13.44 13.96
N ILE A 76 5.46 12.22 14.42
CA ILE A 76 6.37 11.09 14.15
C ILE A 76 6.31 10.71 12.66
N ILE A 77 5.12 10.60 12.09
CA ILE A 77 4.96 10.23 10.67
C ILE A 77 5.66 11.25 9.77
N ASN A 78 5.56 12.53 10.10
CA ASN A 78 6.12 13.62 9.30
C ASN A 78 7.61 13.89 9.60
N SER A 79 8.22 13.12 10.51
CA SER A 79 9.62 13.29 10.87
C SER A 79 10.55 12.62 9.86
N ASP A 80 11.85 12.85 10.03
CA ASP A 80 12.89 12.24 9.19
C ASP A 80 13.35 10.87 9.69
N MET A 81 12.65 10.30 10.67
CA MET A 81 12.97 8.97 11.19
C MET A 81 12.83 7.91 10.10
N THR A 82 13.61 6.83 10.25
CA THR A 82 13.42 5.67 9.38
C THR A 82 12.07 5.02 9.67
N PRO A 83 11.54 4.19 8.73
CA PRO A 83 10.28 3.50 8.98
C PRO A 83 10.26 2.69 10.29
N ASP A 84 11.31 1.95 10.58
CA ASP A 84 11.37 1.17 11.83
C ASP A 84 11.41 2.07 13.06
N GLU A 85 12.12 3.19 12.98
CA GLU A 85 12.15 4.17 14.07
C GLU A 85 10.79 4.81 14.29
N LYS A 86 10.05 5.11 13.21
CA LYS A 86 8.68 5.66 13.32
C LYS A 86 7.77 4.71 14.06
N GLU A 87 7.78 3.43 13.67
CA GLU A 87 6.92 2.43 14.30
C GLU A 87 7.25 2.27 15.80
N GLN A 88 8.54 2.21 16.12
CA GLN A 88 8.99 2.11 17.50
C GLN A 88 8.62 3.36 18.31
N ALA A 89 8.77 4.54 17.73
CA ALA A 89 8.44 5.81 18.39
C ALA A 89 6.95 5.91 18.69
N ILE A 90 6.10 5.51 17.76
CA ILE A 90 4.65 5.51 17.97
C ILE A 90 4.28 4.53 19.09
N ALA A 91 4.85 3.33 19.07
CA ALA A 91 4.59 2.34 20.10
C ALA A 91 4.99 2.83 21.48
N LYS A 92 6.13 3.54 21.58
CA LYS A 92 6.67 4.01 22.84
C LYS A 92 5.99 5.28 23.35
N LYS A 93 5.76 6.27 22.47
CA LYS A 93 5.27 7.59 22.84
C LYS A 93 3.76 7.75 22.73
N ALA A 94 3.12 6.92 21.92
CA ALA A 94 1.70 6.99 21.65
C ALA A 94 1.08 5.59 21.65
N GLY A 95 1.26 4.86 22.75
CA GLY A 95 0.86 3.45 22.87
C GLY A 95 -0.63 3.21 22.62
N ASN A 96 -1.50 4.11 23.07
CA ASN A 96 -2.94 3.97 22.81
C ASN A 96 -3.27 4.11 21.33
N ALA A 97 -2.63 5.09 20.68
CA ALA A 97 -2.79 5.26 19.23
C ALA A 97 -2.22 4.06 18.49
N HIS A 98 -1.08 3.54 18.93
CA HIS A 98 -0.44 2.39 18.28
C HIS A 98 -1.35 1.16 18.30
N ARG A 99 -1.97 0.87 19.44
CA ARG A 99 -2.93 -0.23 19.55
C ARG A 99 -4.12 -0.03 18.62
N PHE A 100 -4.61 1.19 18.52
CA PHE A 100 -5.70 1.53 17.60
C PHE A 100 -5.29 1.31 16.15
N LEU A 101 -4.09 1.77 15.76
CA LEU A 101 -3.60 1.60 14.39
C LEU A 101 -3.46 0.12 14.01
N ILE A 102 -2.89 -0.69 14.91
CA ILE A 102 -2.72 -2.12 14.64
C ILE A 102 -4.07 -2.81 14.43
N LYS A 103 -5.06 -2.46 15.24
CA LYS A 103 -6.36 -3.13 15.21
C LYS A 103 -7.26 -2.63 14.08
N GLU A 104 -7.33 -1.33 13.87
CA GLU A 104 -8.34 -0.72 13.02
C GLU A 104 -7.80 -0.19 11.68
N VAL A 105 -6.54 0.18 11.60
CA VAL A 105 -6.00 0.87 10.45
C VAL A 105 -5.09 0.00 9.61
N TYR A 106 -4.07 -0.61 10.22
CA TYR A 106 -3.08 -1.40 9.50
C TYR A 106 -3.68 -2.53 8.66
N PRO A 107 -4.70 -3.27 9.14
CA PRO A 107 -5.30 -4.32 8.30
C PRO A 107 -5.90 -3.81 7.00
N GLN A 108 -6.44 -2.58 6.99
CA GLN A 108 -7.02 -1.97 5.79
C GLN A 108 -5.97 -1.56 4.76
N LEU A 109 -4.73 -1.37 5.19
CA LEU A 109 -3.64 -0.93 4.32
C LEU A 109 -3.01 -2.07 3.52
N ARG A 110 -3.20 -3.30 3.97
CA ARG A 110 -2.65 -4.50 3.33
C ARG A 110 -3.48 -4.85 2.12
N ARG A 111 -3.01 -4.42 0.94
CA ARG A 111 -3.79 -4.58 -0.28
C ARG A 111 -2.89 -4.62 -1.52
N THR A 112 -3.46 -5.05 -2.62
CA THR A 112 -2.86 -4.85 -3.93
C THR A 112 -3.87 -4.11 -4.79
N GLU A 113 -3.44 -2.99 -5.36
CA GLU A 113 -4.23 -2.25 -6.31
C GLU A 113 -3.78 -2.62 -7.71
N TYR A 114 -4.71 -2.67 -8.65
CA TYR A 114 -4.33 -2.84 -10.04
C TYR A 114 -5.21 -1.98 -10.93
N SER A 115 -4.65 -1.60 -12.04
CA SER A 115 -5.39 -0.89 -13.07
C SER A 115 -5.10 -1.50 -14.43
N VAL A 116 -6.14 -1.60 -15.22
CA VAL A 116 -6.03 -2.10 -16.60
C VAL A 116 -6.06 -0.89 -17.52
N ASN A 117 -4.97 -0.71 -18.25
CA ASN A 117 -4.84 0.39 -19.19
C ASN A 117 -5.13 -0.16 -20.58
N TYR A 118 -6.08 0.44 -21.26
CA TYR A 118 -6.45 -0.03 -22.58
C TYR A 118 -6.65 1.15 -23.53
N GLU A 119 -6.51 0.83 -24.78
CA GLU A 119 -6.66 1.78 -25.86
C GLU A 119 -7.94 1.50 -26.60
N ILE A 120 -8.75 2.54 -26.78
CA ILE A 120 -9.99 2.45 -27.57
C ILE A 120 -9.67 2.95 -28.97
N LYS A 121 -9.84 2.08 -29.96
CA LYS A 121 -9.73 2.49 -31.35
C LYS A 121 -11.10 2.95 -31.83
N GLU A 122 -11.19 4.22 -32.20
CA GLU A 122 -12.38 4.70 -32.87
C GLU A 122 -12.38 4.20 -34.31
N THR A 123 -13.46 3.57 -34.67
CA THR A 123 -13.68 3.19 -36.07
C THR A 123 -14.22 4.40 -36.80
N PRO A 124 -13.55 4.88 -37.86
CA PRO A 124 -14.08 6.00 -38.61
C PRO A 124 -15.47 5.69 -39.17
N HIS A 125 -16.38 6.60 -38.97
CA HIS A 125 -17.70 6.50 -39.58
C HIS A 125 -17.61 6.90 -41.01
N LYS A 126 -18.27 6.16 -41.83
CA LYS A 126 -18.33 6.46 -43.23
C LYS A 126 -19.69 7.03 -43.61
#